data_cfe58319afc0209f9c582ffd8d9c57b5
#
_entry.id   cfe58319afc0209f9c582ffd8d9c57b5
#
_cell.length_a   1.000
_cell.length_b   1.000
_cell.length_c   1.000
_cell.angle_alpha   90.00
_cell.angle_beta   90.00
_cell.angle_gamma   90.00
#
_symmetry.space_group_name_H-M   'P 1'
#
loop_
_entity.id
_entity.type
_entity.pdbx_description
1 polymer ?
#
loop_
_entity_poly.entity_id
_entity_poly.type
_entity_poly.pdbx_seq_one_letter_code
_entity_poly.pdbx_strand_id
1 'polypeptide(L)'
;MANDHYTVYIEPDGRRIDVAFDQTLMEALTHAGLFLRADCGGKGNCGKCRIRLLPGPGQSLDDLPMTESPALSQADQKLGDRLACRLEVDRDLHVEIPETSLFSADIIQKAPLNLPAELARAKALAKNEPFGLAVDLGTTTIALYLCALDTKQVLGSVSIKNPQAQFGDDVMSRISAVRDKADLLGRMQSMAVNAIQWGALTLAERQGIDPLRLIRMAVVGNSTMIHILVGESPADLGVHPFKPRFIEMKQLPGETLGFTALPRMTVETLPLISAFLGSDIIAAAVGVDFEKCEPGTVLADVGTNGEVMLKTRDGILATSCATGPAFEGASLSCGMHAIAGAIDAVKLEAGSRQPACSLIGRKKSARTRPAGICGSGIVSAVAEAYRHNLLNSDGSFNTTCGSPALQPSDGGPAQLILADAAASATGQAVAVSQKDIRAIQLAKGALKAGIDMLLATARHQRPR
;
A
#
# COMPACT_ATOMS: atom_id res chain seq x y z
N MET A 1 23.99 22.41 -25.82
CA MET A 1 23.68 21.01 -25.52
C MET A 1 23.07 21.05 -24.13
N ALA A 2 21.81 20.66 -23.97
CA ALA A 2 21.19 20.55 -22.65
C ALA A 2 21.96 19.44 -21.91
N ASN A 3 22.29 19.67 -20.64
CA ASN A 3 22.85 18.63 -19.80
C ASN A 3 21.81 17.53 -19.64
N ASP A 4 22.14 16.30 -19.99
CA ASP A 4 21.25 15.15 -19.86
C ASP A 4 21.10 14.69 -18.40
N HIS A 5 21.93 15.20 -17.48
CA HIS A 5 21.92 14.89 -16.05
C HIS A 5 22.23 16.12 -15.19
N TYR A 6 21.62 16.16 -14.02
CA TYR A 6 21.87 17.16 -12.96
C TYR A 6 22.29 16.47 -11.68
N THR A 7 23.04 17.18 -10.82
CA THR A 7 23.46 16.66 -9.52
C THR A 7 22.59 17.24 -8.40
N VAL A 8 22.08 16.35 -7.54
CA VAL A 8 21.39 16.76 -6.31
C VAL A 8 22.26 16.42 -5.10
N TYR A 9 22.58 17.44 -4.31
CA TYR A 9 23.33 17.34 -3.04
C TYR A 9 22.32 17.27 -1.90
N ILE A 10 22.44 16.26 -1.05
CA ILE A 10 21.47 15.96 0.02
C ILE A 10 22.13 16.17 1.38
N GLU A 11 21.57 17.06 2.17
CA GLU A 11 21.99 17.33 3.54
C GLU A 11 21.05 16.65 4.57
N PRO A 12 21.57 16.28 5.75
CA PRO A 12 22.91 16.53 6.30
C PRO A 12 23.96 15.46 5.96
N ASP A 13 23.61 14.38 5.26
CA ASP A 13 24.51 13.24 5.04
C ASP A 13 25.57 13.48 3.94
N GLY A 14 25.50 14.61 3.24
CA GLY A 14 26.43 14.96 2.17
C GLY A 14 26.35 14.07 0.93
N ARG A 15 25.26 13.31 0.79
CA ARG A 15 25.06 12.39 -0.34
C ARG A 15 24.85 13.16 -1.64
N ARG A 16 25.42 12.61 -2.72
CA ARG A 16 25.21 13.13 -4.08
C ARG A 16 24.47 12.08 -4.89
N ILE A 17 23.49 12.53 -5.67
CA ILE A 17 22.77 11.70 -6.63
C ILE A 17 22.75 12.39 -7.99
N ASP A 18 22.91 11.60 -9.06
CA ASP A 18 22.76 12.08 -10.43
C ASP A 18 21.32 11.82 -10.88
N VAL A 19 20.68 12.84 -11.46
CA VAL A 19 19.27 12.85 -11.82
C VAL A 19 19.17 13.12 -13.31
N ALA A 20 18.47 12.23 -14.03
CA ALA A 20 18.20 12.44 -15.45
C ALA A 20 17.21 13.60 -15.64
N PHE A 21 17.32 14.26 -16.79
CA PHE A 21 16.36 15.28 -17.22
C PHE A 21 14.94 14.66 -17.21
N ASP A 22 13.93 15.43 -16.82
CA ASP A 22 12.50 15.10 -16.73
C ASP A 22 12.08 14.19 -15.55
N GLN A 23 12.96 13.91 -14.60
CA GLN A 23 12.61 13.22 -13.36
C GLN A 23 12.20 14.21 -12.26
N THR A 24 11.20 13.80 -11.48
CA THR A 24 10.93 14.51 -10.23
C THR A 24 12.00 14.17 -9.18
N LEU A 25 12.24 15.10 -8.28
CA LEU A 25 13.17 14.86 -7.16
C LEU A 25 12.78 13.63 -6.33
N MET A 26 11.48 13.39 -6.17
CA MET A 26 10.97 12.21 -5.46
C MET A 26 11.37 10.90 -6.15
N GLU A 27 11.33 10.85 -7.48
CA GLU A 27 11.78 9.67 -8.24
C GLU A 27 13.28 9.45 -8.08
N ALA A 28 14.06 10.51 -8.23
CA ALA A 28 15.50 10.45 -8.07
C ALA A 28 15.91 10.00 -6.66
N LEU A 29 15.28 10.53 -5.62
CA LEU A 29 15.49 10.09 -4.24
C LEU A 29 15.11 8.61 -4.05
N THR A 30 13.99 8.18 -4.63
CA THR A 30 13.56 6.77 -4.58
C THR A 30 14.58 5.85 -5.24
N HIS A 31 15.13 6.24 -6.41
CA HIS A 31 16.20 5.49 -7.09
C HIS A 31 17.47 5.42 -6.25
N ALA A 32 17.77 6.47 -5.50
CA ALA A 32 18.92 6.50 -4.57
C ALA A 32 18.66 5.78 -3.23
N GLY A 33 17.51 5.10 -3.07
CA GLY A 33 17.13 4.40 -1.85
C GLY A 33 16.66 5.31 -0.71
N LEU A 34 16.32 6.56 -1.01
CA LEU A 34 15.76 7.51 -0.06
C LEU A 34 14.26 7.63 -0.28
N PHE A 35 13.48 7.01 0.59
CA PHE A 35 12.03 6.99 0.49
C PHE A 35 11.41 8.12 1.31
N LEU A 36 10.64 8.97 0.65
CA LEU A 36 9.85 10.01 1.30
C LEU A 36 8.42 9.55 1.54
N ARG A 37 7.81 10.10 2.59
CA ARG A 37 6.38 9.93 2.83
C ARG A 37 5.58 10.61 1.71
N ALA A 38 4.68 9.87 1.08
CA ALA A 38 3.84 10.34 -0.02
C ALA A 38 2.45 9.74 0.06
N ASP A 39 1.67 10.17 1.07
CA ASP A 39 0.34 9.60 1.35
C ASP A 39 -0.66 9.79 0.19
N CYS A 40 -0.43 10.80 -0.66
CA CYS A 40 -1.24 11.04 -1.86
C CYS A 40 -0.67 10.38 -3.14
N GLY A 41 0.36 9.53 -3.04
CA GLY A 41 0.95 8.90 -4.23
C GLY A 41 1.65 9.87 -5.19
N GLY A 42 2.22 10.96 -4.70
CA GLY A 42 2.95 11.92 -5.56
C GLY A 42 2.09 13.01 -6.19
N LYS A 43 0.79 13.11 -5.84
CA LYS A 43 -0.15 14.10 -6.42
C LYS A 43 0.02 15.53 -5.88
N GLY A 44 0.89 15.76 -4.91
CA GLY A 44 1.14 17.09 -4.34
C GLY A 44 0.11 17.55 -3.30
N ASN A 45 -0.84 16.70 -2.87
CA ASN A 45 -1.98 17.10 -2.06
C ASN A 45 -1.79 16.90 -0.55
N CYS A 46 -0.87 16.02 -0.12
CA CYS A 46 -0.72 15.65 1.30
C CYS A 46 0.37 16.45 2.05
N GLY A 47 1.29 17.10 1.35
CA GLY A 47 2.38 17.86 1.94
C GLY A 47 3.45 17.04 2.66
N LYS A 48 3.44 15.69 2.58
CA LYS A 48 4.30 14.80 3.37
C LYS A 48 5.70 14.62 2.79
N CYS A 49 5.88 14.78 1.48
CA CYS A 49 7.18 14.70 0.80
C CYS A 49 7.91 16.05 0.78
N ARG A 50 7.79 16.81 1.87
CA ARG A 50 8.41 18.12 2.02
C ARG A 50 9.93 17.99 2.09
N ILE A 51 10.61 18.77 1.29
CA ILE A 51 12.06 18.99 1.34
C ILE A 51 12.32 20.48 1.42
N ARG A 52 13.51 20.86 1.83
CA ARG A 52 13.95 22.25 1.81
C ARG A 52 15.05 22.43 0.78
N LEU A 53 14.85 23.34 -0.16
CA LEU A 53 15.90 23.78 -1.05
C LEU A 53 16.84 24.71 -0.29
N LEU A 54 18.13 24.49 -0.45
CA LEU A 54 19.19 25.33 0.08
C LEU A 54 19.80 26.12 -1.08
N PRO A 55 19.98 27.43 -0.94
CA PRO A 55 20.64 28.24 -1.99
C PRO A 55 22.10 27.82 -2.11
N GLY A 56 22.54 27.59 -3.34
CA GLY A 56 23.94 27.36 -3.66
C GLY A 56 24.78 28.63 -3.54
N PRO A 57 26.11 28.56 -3.69
CA PRO A 57 26.98 29.70 -3.67
C PRO A 57 26.55 30.78 -4.68
N GLY A 58 26.21 31.98 -4.21
CA GLY A 58 25.77 33.09 -5.05
C GLY A 58 24.31 33.07 -5.50
N GLN A 59 23.50 32.14 -5.00
CA GLN A 59 22.04 32.06 -5.24
C GLN A 59 21.27 32.62 -4.05
N SER A 60 20.09 33.18 -4.32
CA SER A 60 19.09 33.53 -3.32
C SER A 60 17.95 32.50 -3.30
N LEU A 61 17.13 32.50 -2.24
CA LEU A 61 15.93 31.66 -2.18
C LEU A 61 14.91 32.00 -3.29
N ASP A 62 14.91 33.25 -3.78
CA ASP A 62 14.03 33.71 -4.84
C ASP A 62 14.42 33.15 -6.22
N ASP A 63 15.68 32.71 -6.39
CA ASP A 63 16.16 32.09 -7.63
C ASP A 63 15.79 30.59 -7.72
N LEU A 64 15.23 30.02 -6.65
CA LEU A 64 14.90 28.60 -6.58
C LEU A 64 13.54 28.30 -7.23
N PRO A 65 13.39 27.13 -7.87
CA PRO A 65 12.16 26.78 -8.55
C PRO A 65 10.96 26.74 -7.59
N MET A 66 9.85 27.33 -8.03
CA MET A 66 8.58 27.31 -7.31
C MET A 66 7.76 26.09 -7.75
N THR A 67 6.99 25.52 -6.83
CA THR A 67 6.08 24.41 -7.15
C THR A 67 4.65 24.78 -6.76
N GLU A 68 3.71 24.67 -7.69
CA GLU A 68 2.30 24.85 -7.38
C GLU A 68 1.76 23.63 -6.59
N SER A 69 1.23 23.89 -5.41
CA SER A 69 0.62 22.84 -4.59
C SER A 69 -0.31 23.45 -3.55
N PRO A 70 -1.52 22.91 -3.38
CA PRO A 70 -2.44 23.32 -2.32
C PRO A 70 -1.92 22.97 -0.91
N ALA A 71 -0.92 22.08 -0.81
CA ALA A 71 -0.36 21.61 0.46
C ALA A 71 0.85 22.43 0.95
N LEU A 72 1.28 23.47 0.21
CA LEU A 72 2.33 24.39 0.60
C LEU A 72 1.87 25.83 0.45
N SER A 73 1.92 26.58 1.55
CA SER A 73 1.64 28.01 1.49
C SER A 73 2.77 28.77 0.78
N GLN A 74 2.47 29.99 0.29
CA GLN A 74 3.51 30.85 -0.27
C GLN A 74 4.60 31.22 0.78
N ALA A 75 4.21 31.28 2.06
CA ALA A 75 5.15 31.52 3.15
C ALA A 75 6.15 30.36 3.30
N ASP A 76 5.68 29.11 3.25
CA ASP A 76 6.56 27.91 3.28
C ASP A 76 7.54 27.93 2.10
N GLN A 77 7.05 28.25 0.90
CA GLN A 77 7.89 28.29 -0.30
C GLN A 77 8.97 29.39 -0.25
N LYS A 78 8.67 30.54 0.37
CA LYS A 78 9.66 31.59 0.61
C LYS A 78 10.77 31.17 1.60
N LEU A 79 10.51 30.16 2.43
CA LEU A 79 11.49 29.52 3.32
C LEU A 79 12.28 28.39 2.65
N GLY A 80 12.07 28.16 1.37
CA GLY A 80 12.74 27.12 0.61
C GLY A 80 12.02 25.77 0.59
N ASP A 81 10.89 25.61 1.27
CA ASP A 81 10.17 24.35 1.31
C ASP A 81 9.51 24.04 -0.04
N ARG A 82 9.66 22.79 -0.49
CA ARG A 82 9.07 22.27 -1.74
C ARG A 82 8.49 20.88 -1.48
N LEU A 83 7.66 20.42 -2.42
CA LEU A 83 7.23 19.01 -2.45
C LEU A 83 8.07 18.26 -3.48
N ALA A 84 8.84 17.27 -3.04
CA ALA A 84 9.72 16.50 -3.90
C ALA A 84 8.98 15.84 -5.08
N CYS A 85 7.71 15.46 -4.90
CA CYS A 85 6.89 14.86 -5.95
C CYS A 85 6.41 15.85 -7.03
N ARG A 86 6.58 17.14 -6.83
CA ARG A 86 6.19 18.22 -7.77
C ARG A 86 7.37 19.00 -8.29
N LEU A 87 8.55 18.71 -7.78
CA LEU A 87 9.78 19.39 -8.16
C LEU A 87 10.49 18.58 -9.25
N GLU A 88 10.42 19.03 -10.48
CA GLU A 88 11.24 18.53 -11.59
C GLU A 88 12.67 19.05 -11.45
N VAL A 89 13.65 18.20 -11.70
CA VAL A 89 15.06 18.55 -11.56
C VAL A 89 15.56 19.04 -12.91
N ASP A 90 15.68 20.36 -13.07
CA ASP A 90 16.12 21.05 -14.29
C ASP A 90 17.50 21.71 -14.14
N ARG A 91 18.13 21.54 -12.98
CA ARG A 91 19.45 22.11 -12.61
C ARG A 91 20.04 21.37 -11.41
N ASP A 92 21.31 21.67 -11.09
CA ASP A 92 21.90 21.20 -9.84
C ASP A 92 21.17 21.80 -8.64
N LEU A 93 20.86 20.95 -7.64
CA LEU A 93 20.11 21.35 -6.45
C LEU A 93 20.85 20.97 -5.18
N HIS A 94 20.69 21.80 -4.14
CA HIS A 94 21.04 21.47 -2.76
C HIS A 94 19.75 21.32 -1.97
N VAL A 95 19.57 20.17 -1.31
CA VAL A 95 18.33 19.85 -0.60
C VAL A 95 18.62 19.35 0.82
N GLU A 96 17.83 19.80 1.77
CA GLU A 96 17.72 19.21 3.09
C GLU A 96 16.44 18.38 3.16
N ILE A 97 16.54 17.14 3.65
CA ILE A 97 15.39 16.26 3.85
C ILE A 97 15.06 16.23 5.34
N PRO A 98 13.94 16.86 5.78
CA PRO A 98 13.50 16.80 7.17
C PRO A 98 13.21 15.33 7.58
N GLU A 99 13.59 14.93 8.79
CA GLU A 99 13.29 13.58 9.32
C GLU A 99 11.81 13.25 9.27
N THR A 100 10.94 14.24 9.45
CA THR A 100 9.48 14.08 9.35
C THR A 100 8.99 13.70 7.98
N SER A 101 9.79 13.94 6.94
CA SER A 101 9.51 13.62 5.54
C SER A 101 10.08 12.28 5.13
N LEU A 102 11.05 11.74 5.86
CA LEU A 102 11.58 10.41 5.60
C LEU A 102 10.54 9.34 5.94
N PHE A 103 10.51 8.32 5.13
CA PHE A 103 9.69 7.14 5.40
C PHE A 103 10.36 6.35 6.53
N SER A 104 9.70 6.25 7.67
CA SER A 104 10.16 5.37 8.73
C SER A 104 9.58 3.96 8.50
N ALA A 105 10.47 2.97 8.56
CA ALA A 105 10.11 1.56 8.34
C ALA A 105 9.30 0.92 9.49
N ASP A 106 8.75 1.69 10.40
CA ASP A 106 8.08 1.21 11.61
C ASP A 106 6.61 0.81 11.39
N ILE A 107 6.23 0.33 10.18
CA ILE A 107 4.80 0.34 9.92
C ILE A 107 4.31 -0.79 9.05
N ILE A 108 3.17 -1.31 9.47
CA ILE A 108 2.22 -2.21 8.85
C ILE A 108 2.64 -3.67 8.91
N GLN A 109 2.27 -4.31 9.99
CA GLN A 109 2.18 -5.77 10.00
C GLN A 109 0.95 -6.18 9.18
N LYS A 110 1.14 -6.51 7.93
CA LYS A 110 0.22 -7.39 7.18
C LYS A 110 0.41 -8.86 7.58
N ALA A 111 1.34 -9.14 8.50
CA ALA A 111 1.60 -10.47 8.99
C ALA A 111 0.35 -11.07 9.65
N PRO A 112 0.05 -12.36 9.44
CA PRO A 112 -1.01 -13.05 10.16
C PRO A 112 -0.85 -12.84 11.66
N LEU A 113 -1.96 -12.61 12.36
CA LEU A 113 -2.02 -12.43 13.81
C LEU A 113 -1.44 -13.60 14.63
N ASN A 114 -1.12 -14.72 13.97
CA ASN A 114 -0.59 -15.95 14.54
C ASN A 114 0.91 -16.18 14.29
N LEU A 115 1.65 -15.18 13.78
CA LEU A 115 3.10 -15.27 13.91
C LEU A 115 3.43 -15.22 15.40
N PRO A 116 4.23 -16.20 15.91
CA PRO A 116 4.60 -16.18 17.33
C PRO A 116 5.13 -14.80 17.72
N ALA A 117 4.65 -14.25 18.84
CA ALA A 117 5.08 -12.94 19.35
C ALA A 117 6.60 -12.87 19.62
N GLU A 118 7.25 -14.00 19.66
CA GLU A 118 8.68 -14.20 19.65
C GLU A 118 9.14 -14.50 18.23
N LEU A 119 9.37 -13.45 17.45
CA LEU A 119 10.28 -13.55 16.32
C LEU A 119 11.60 -14.08 16.90
N ALA A 120 11.94 -15.32 16.54
CA ALA A 120 13.17 -15.94 17.03
C ALA A 120 14.32 -14.96 16.74
N ARG A 121 14.96 -14.47 17.79
CA ARG A 121 16.12 -13.62 17.60
C ARG A 121 17.15 -14.42 16.80
N ALA A 122 17.74 -13.80 15.77
CA ALA A 122 18.76 -14.38 14.91
C ALA A 122 19.94 -15.08 15.63
N LYS A 123 20.04 -14.93 16.94
CA LYS A 123 21.04 -15.58 17.80
C LYS A 123 20.99 -17.12 17.80
N ALA A 124 19.87 -17.73 17.36
CA ALA A 124 19.72 -19.19 17.29
C ALA A 124 19.96 -19.75 15.88
N LEU A 125 20.23 -18.89 14.89
CA LEU A 125 20.37 -19.31 13.50
C LEU A 125 21.76 -19.90 13.26
N ALA A 126 21.83 -21.00 12.51
CA ALA A 126 23.10 -21.60 12.12
C ALA A 126 23.96 -20.59 11.36
N LYS A 127 25.27 -20.61 11.59
CA LYS A 127 26.23 -19.66 11.00
C LYS A 127 26.15 -19.56 9.48
N ASN A 128 25.66 -20.60 8.80
CA ASN A 128 25.56 -20.72 7.34
C ASN A 128 24.10 -20.86 6.85
N GLU A 129 23.09 -20.60 7.68
CA GLU A 129 21.69 -20.72 7.25
C GLU A 129 21.38 -19.76 6.11
N PRO A 130 20.81 -20.24 5.00
CA PRO A 130 20.37 -19.38 3.90
C PRO A 130 19.05 -18.67 4.25
N PHE A 131 18.89 -17.46 3.74
CA PHE A 131 17.69 -16.67 3.94
C PHE A 131 16.95 -16.41 2.62
N GLY A 132 15.67 -16.20 2.73
CA GLY A 132 14.81 -15.83 1.62
C GLY A 132 13.87 -14.68 1.98
N LEU A 133 13.25 -14.15 0.97
CA LEU A 133 12.23 -13.11 1.07
C LEU A 133 10.94 -13.61 0.46
N ALA A 134 9.82 -13.38 1.15
CA ALA A 134 8.49 -13.44 0.55
C ALA A 134 8.01 -12.00 0.38
N VAL A 135 7.56 -11.65 -0.82
CA VAL A 135 7.15 -10.30 -1.19
C VAL A 135 5.74 -10.32 -1.74
N ASP A 136 4.85 -9.56 -1.11
CA ASP A 136 3.53 -9.20 -1.64
C ASP A 136 3.65 -7.85 -2.32
N LEU A 137 3.70 -7.85 -3.65
CA LEU A 137 3.78 -6.66 -4.49
C LEU A 137 2.37 -6.14 -4.81
N GLY A 138 1.75 -5.52 -3.80
CA GLY A 138 0.43 -4.92 -3.97
C GLY A 138 0.44 -3.61 -4.74
N THR A 139 -0.70 -3.23 -5.29
CA THR A 139 -0.88 -1.94 -5.99
C THR A 139 -0.57 -0.75 -5.08
N THR A 140 -1.01 -0.81 -3.83
CA THR A 140 -0.87 0.28 -2.85
C THR A 140 0.31 0.07 -1.91
N THR A 141 0.57 -1.18 -1.50
CA THR A 141 1.56 -1.52 -0.48
C THR A 141 2.40 -2.70 -0.94
N ILE A 142 3.72 -2.59 -0.77
CA ILE A 142 4.66 -3.69 -0.92
C ILE A 142 4.99 -4.21 0.48
N ALA A 143 4.72 -5.49 0.75
CA ALA A 143 5.04 -6.12 2.02
C ALA A 143 6.14 -7.17 1.82
N LEU A 144 7.17 -7.14 2.67
CA LEU A 144 8.29 -8.08 2.64
C LEU A 144 8.38 -8.84 3.95
N TYR A 145 8.67 -10.11 3.85
CA TYR A 145 8.90 -11.01 4.97
C TYR A 145 10.27 -11.68 4.79
N LEU A 146 11.12 -11.55 5.80
CA LEU A 146 12.41 -12.23 5.86
C LEU A 146 12.22 -13.61 6.47
N CYS A 147 12.68 -14.64 5.78
CA CYS A 147 12.51 -16.03 6.15
C CYS A 147 13.86 -16.74 6.26
N ALA A 148 14.03 -17.53 7.31
CA ALA A 148 15.08 -18.52 7.42
C ALA A 148 14.64 -19.77 6.64
N LEU A 149 15.39 -20.17 5.62
CA LEU A 149 14.93 -21.20 4.67
C LEU A 149 15.00 -22.62 5.25
N ASP A 150 15.98 -22.92 6.10
CA ASP A 150 16.14 -24.25 6.69
C ASP A 150 15.10 -24.48 7.80
N THR A 151 14.91 -23.48 8.66
CA THR A 151 13.98 -23.55 9.79
C THR A 151 12.54 -23.16 9.43
N LYS A 152 12.32 -22.59 8.23
CA LYS A 152 11.02 -22.09 7.75
C LYS A 152 10.38 -21.02 8.66
N GLN A 153 11.19 -20.28 9.38
CA GLN A 153 10.73 -19.23 10.29
C GLN A 153 10.70 -17.86 9.61
N VAL A 154 9.67 -17.08 9.87
CA VAL A 154 9.63 -15.66 9.53
C VAL A 154 10.33 -14.88 10.62
N LEU A 155 11.41 -14.17 10.27
CA LEU A 155 12.27 -13.44 11.19
C LEU A 155 11.90 -11.97 11.35
N GLY A 156 11.20 -11.42 10.37
CA GLY A 156 10.78 -10.02 10.38
C GLY A 156 9.95 -9.67 9.16
N SER A 157 9.30 -8.53 9.23
CA SER A 157 8.56 -7.98 8.12
C SER A 157 8.73 -6.47 8.03
N VAL A 158 8.59 -5.94 6.82
CA VAL A 158 8.52 -4.51 6.53
C VAL A 158 7.50 -4.28 5.43
N SER A 159 6.81 -3.16 5.48
CA SER A 159 5.90 -2.75 4.43
C SER A 159 6.20 -1.33 3.99
N ILE A 160 6.08 -1.08 2.71
CA ILE A 160 6.37 0.20 2.07
C ILE A 160 5.17 0.56 1.21
N LYS A 161 4.78 1.84 1.17
CA LYS A 161 3.82 2.28 0.15
C LYS A 161 4.45 2.08 -1.23
N ASN A 162 3.69 1.48 -2.16
CA ASN A 162 4.20 1.27 -3.50
C ASN A 162 4.49 2.61 -4.19
N PRO A 163 5.76 2.93 -4.51
CA PRO A 163 6.12 4.23 -5.08
C PRO A 163 5.56 4.43 -6.49
N GLN A 164 5.13 3.37 -7.18
CA GLN A 164 4.47 3.47 -8.47
C GLN A 164 3.12 4.21 -8.42
N ALA A 165 2.58 4.49 -7.20
CA ALA A 165 1.34 5.25 -7.01
C ALA A 165 1.39 6.65 -7.65
N GLN A 166 2.57 7.22 -7.90
CA GLN A 166 2.70 8.48 -8.62
C GLN A 166 2.28 8.40 -10.10
N PHE A 167 2.28 7.20 -10.70
CA PHE A 167 1.80 6.96 -12.07
C PHE A 167 0.35 6.47 -12.13
N GLY A 168 -0.26 6.22 -10.99
CA GLY A 168 -1.66 5.80 -10.84
C GLY A 168 -1.93 5.09 -9.52
N ASP A 169 -3.05 5.40 -8.90
CA ASP A 169 -3.44 4.79 -7.62
C ASP A 169 -3.95 3.35 -7.79
N ASP A 170 -4.43 3.01 -8.98
CA ASP A 170 -5.00 1.71 -9.33
C ASP A 170 -4.30 1.06 -10.52
N VAL A 171 -4.58 -0.21 -10.77
CA VAL A 171 -3.95 -0.98 -11.85
C VAL A 171 -4.25 -0.43 -13.24
N MET A 172 -5.49 0.04 -13.49
CA MET A 172 -5.89 0.54 -14.80
C MET A 172 -5.19 1.85 -15.15
N SER A 173 -5.01 2.73 -14.17
CA SER A 173 -4.26 3.97 -14.33
C SER A 173 -2.80 3.70 -14.71
N ARG A 174 -2.15 2.70 -14.09
CA ARG A 174 -0.77 2.31 -14.42
C ARG A 174 -0.66 1.66 -15.80
N ILE A 175 -1.61 0.80 -16.14
CA ILE A 175 -1.68 0.21 -17.49
C ILE A 175 -1.80 1.32 -18.55
N SER A 176 -2.70 2.30 -18.31
CA SER A 176 -2.88 3.43 -19.22
C SER A 176 -1.60 4.28 -19.35
N ALA A 177 -0.93 4.55 -18.22
CA ALA A 177 0.32 5.31 -18.23
C ALA A 177 1.39 4.63 -19.09
N VAL A 178 1.61 3.31 -18.95
CA VAL A 178 2.56 2.56 -19.78
C VAL A 178 2.14 2.52 -21.25
N ARG A 179 0.83 2.40 -21.51
CA ARG A 179 0.32 2.42 -22.91
C ARG A 179 0.55 3.76 -23.57
N ASP A 180 0.37 4.85 -22.85
CA ASP A 180 0.51 6.21 -23.38
C ASP A 180 1.99 6.62 -23.50
N LYS A 181 2.86 6.11 -22.60
CA LYS A 181 4.32 6.35 -22.62
C LYS A 181 5.04 5.05 -22.23
N ALA A 182 5.61 4.36 -23.23
CA ALA A 182 6.25 3.04 -23.05
C ALA A 182 7.49 3.06 -22.12
N ASP A 183 8.21 4.19 -22.05
CA ASP A 183 9.37 4.38 -21.18
C ASP A 183 9.01 4.32 -19.68
N LEU A 184 7.75 4.61 -19.34
CA LEU A 184 7.27 4.50 -17.95
C LEU A 184 7.31 3.07 -17.40
N LEU A 185 7.33 2.04 -18.26
CA LEU A 185 7.48 0.66 -17.81
C LEU A 185 8.80 0.47 -17.03
N GLY A 186 9.92 0.88 -17.61
CA GLY A 186 11.24 0.78 -16.98
C GLY A 186 11.32 1.61 -15.69
N ARG A 187 10.73 2.81 -15.69
CA ARG A 187 10.67 3.66 -14.48
C ARG A 187 9.86 2.99 -13.36
N MET A 188 8.68 2.47 -13.65
CA MET A 188 7.85 1.75 -12.67
C MET A 188 8.55 0.49 -12.16
N GLN A 189 9.20 -0.29 -13.05
CA GLN A 189 9.98 -1.46 -12.67
C GLN A 189 11.08 -1.08 -11.68
N SER A 190 11.93 -0.12 -12.03
CA SER A 190 13.03 0.33 -11.18
C SER A 190 12.56 0.80 -9.81
N MET A 191 11.43 1.50 -9.74
CA MET A 191 10.85 1.96 -8.48
C MET A 191 10.40 0.81 -7.58
N ALA A 192 9.75 -0.22 -8.14
CA ALA A 192 9.35 -1.40 -7.39
C ALA A 192 10.58 -2.19 -6.90
N VAL A 193 11.56 -2.41 -7.77
CA VAL A 193 12.83 -3.09 -7.46
C VAL A 193 13.58 -2.37 -6.34
N ASN A 194 13.73 -1.05 -6.42
CA ASN A 194 14.41 -0.25 -5.41
C ASN A 194 13.69 -0.29 -4.06
N ALA A 195 12.34 -0.22 -4.06
CA ALA A 195 11.56 -0.35 -2.84
C ALA A 195 11.72 -1.72 -2.19
N ILE A 196 11.67 -2.80 -2.98
CA ILE A 196 11.89 -4.16 -2.50
C ILE A 196 13.32 -4.32 -1.97
N GLN A 197 14.34 -3.85 -2.72
CA GLN A 197 15.74 -3.91 -2.30
C GLN A 197 15.99 -3.16 -0.99
N TRP A 198 15.45 -1.95 -0.84
CA TRP A 198 15.53 -1.20 0.40
C TRP A 198 14.90 -1.98 1.57
N GLY A 199 13.71 -2.53 1.38
CA GLY A 199 13.04 -3.34 2.41
C GLY A 199 13.84 -4.58 2.80
N ALA A 200 14.45 -5.26 1.83
CA ALA A 200 15.30 -6.42 2.04
C ALA A 200 16.55 -6.08 2.88
N LEU A 201 17.24 -4.99 2.52
CA LEU A 201 18.41 -4.51 3.24
C LEU A 201 18.07 -4.06 4.66
N THR A 202 16.96 -3.34 4.83
CA THR A 202 16.45 -2.92 6.15
C THR A 202 16.16 -4.13 7.04
N LEU A 203 15.55 -5.19 6.51
CA LEU A 203 15.27 -6.41 7.26
C LEU A 203 16.57 -7.15 7.63
N ALA A 204 17.51 -7.26 6.70
CA ALA A 204 18.81 -7.88 6.94
C ALA A 204 19.58 -7.14 8.04
N GLU A 205 19.65 -5.81 7.98
CA GLU A 205 20.30 -4.98 8.98
C GLU A 205 19.67 -5.14 10.37
N ARG A 206 18.34 -5.07 10.49
CA ARG A 206 17.63 -5.23 11.75
C ARG A 206 17.87 -6.58 12.42
N GLN A 207 18.12 -7.61 11.62
CA GLN A 207 18.38 -8.97 12.10
C GLN A 207 19.88 -9.29 12.20
N GLY A 208 20.75 -8.35 11.82
CA GLY A 208 22.21 -8.57 11.80
C GLY A 208 22.63 -9.65 10.80
N ILE A 209 21.94 -9.75 9.68
CA ILE A 209 22.18 -10.74 8.61
C ILE A 209 22.96 -10.07 7.48
N ASP A 210 24.00 -10.75 7.00
CA ASP A 210 24.68 -10.32 5.78
C ASP A 210 23.72 -10.42 4.57
N PRO A 211 23.45 -9.32 3.84
CA PRO A 211 22.58 -9.32 2.66
C PRO A 211 22.96 -10.36 1.60
N LEU A 212 24.23 -10.74 1.49
CA LEU A 212 24.70 -11.78 0.55
C LEU A 212 24.16 -13.19 0.87
N ARG A 213 23.59 -13.38 2.06
CA ARG A 213 22.92 -14.63 2.47
C ARG A 213 21.44 -14.67 2.05
N LEU A 214 20.91 -13.59 1.48
CA LEU A 214 19.59 -13.57 0.85
C LEU A 214 19.71 -14.18 -0.54
N ILE A 215 19.31 -15.44 -0.69
CA ILE A 215 19.56 -16.22 -1.92
C ILE A 215 18.32 -16.43 -2.77
N ARG A 216 17.11 -16.31 -2.20
CA ARG A 216 15.83 -16.49 -2.90
C ARG A 216 14.82 -15.43 -2.52
N MET A 217 14.01 -15.04 -3.49
CA MET A 217 12.87 -14.16 -3.29
C MET A 217 11.66 -14.73 -4.03
N ALA A 218 10.58 -15.00 -3.31
CA ALA A 218 9.29 -15.31 -3.91
C ALA A 218 8.44 -14.04 -3.94
N VAL A 219 7.95 -13.66 -5.13
CA VAL A 219 7.13 -12.46 -5.30
C VAL A 219 5.74 -12.84 -5.80
N VAL A 220 4.73 -12.35 -5.10
CA VAL A 220 3.33 -12.45 -5.50
C VAL A 220 2.74 -11.05 -5.69
N GLY A 221 1.65 -10.98 -6.43
CA GLY A 221 0.91 -9.74 -6.67
C GLY A 221 -0.11 -9.92 -7.79
N ASN A 222 -0.89 -8.88 -8.06
CA ASN A 222 -1.80 -8.91 -9.19
C ASN A 222 -1.04 -8.94 -10.52
N SER A 223 -1.72 -9.33 -11.59
CA SER A 223 -1.08 -9.56 -12.90
C SER A 223 -0.35 -8.33 -13.43
N THR A 224 -0.88 -7.12 -13.21
CA THR A 224 -0.23 -5.88 -13.64
C THR A 224 1.10 -5.65 -12.92
N MET A 225 1.12 -5.83 -11.59
CA MET A 225 2.33 -5.62 -10.81
C MET A 225 3.42 -6.63 -11.16
N ILE A 226 3.05 -7.88 -11.39
CA ILE A 226 4.02 -8.91 -11.79
C ILE A 226 4.56 -8.65 -13.21
N HIS A 227 3.72 -8.23 -14.17
CA HIS A 227 4.21 -7.83 -15.50
C HIS A 227 5.22 -6.68 -15.41
N ILE A 228 4.90 -5.63 -14.68
CA ILE A 228 5.82 -4.48 -14.50
C ILE A 228 7.12 -4.94 -13.83
N LEU A 229 7.05 -5.79 -12.80
CA LEU A 229 8.26 -6.26 -12.10
C LEU A 229 9.24 -6.99 -13.03
N VAL A 230 8.72 -7.83 -13.93
CA VAL A 230 9.57 -8.59 -14.86
C VAL A 230 9.89 -7.83 -16.16
N GLY A 231 9.49 -6.57 -16.26
CA GLY A 231 9.77 -5.72 -17.43
C GLY A 231 8.89 -6.00 -18.65
N GLU A 232 7.77 -6.73 -18.46
CA GLU A 232 6.79 -6.99 -19.50
C GLU A 232 5.67 -5.94 -19.49
N SER A 233 5.30 -5.46 -20.70
CA SER A 233 4.25 -4.45 -20.78
C SER A 233 2.90 -4.98 -20.30
N PRO A 234 2.23 -4.30 -19.37
CA PRO A 234 0.89 -4.68 -18.92
C PRO A 234 -0.23 -4.15 -19.84
N ALA A 235 0.10 -3.51 -20.97
CA ALA A 235 -0.87 -2.82 -21.82
C ALA A 235 -2.03 -3.72 -22.26
N ASP A 236 -1.74 -4.98 -22.62
CA ASP A 236 -2.72 -5.94 -23.10
C ASP A 236 -3.69 -6.42 -21.98
N LEU A 237 -3.33 -6.23 -20.70
CA LEU A 237 -4.22 -6.52 -19.58
C LEU A 237 -5.40 -5.54 -19.47
N GLY A 238 -5.25 -4.33 -20.01
CA GLY A 238 -6.26 -3.27 -19.94
C GLY A 238 -7.17 -3.15 -21.16
N VAL A 239 -6.97 -3.98 -22.19
CA VAL A 239 -7.70 -3.92 -23.46
C VAL A 239 -8.27 -5.29 -23.80
N HIS A 240 -9.53 -5.33 -24.25
CA HIS A 240 -10.14 -6.58 -24.71
C HIS A 240 -9.25 -7.26 -25.77
N PRO A 241 -8.97 -8.58 -25.69
CA PRO A 241 -9.59 -9.59 -24.80
C PRO A 241 -8.90 -9.75 -23.42
N PHE A 242 -8.20 -8.76 -22.90
CA PHE A 242 -7.57 -8.76 -21.57
C PHE A 242 -6.59 -9.94 -21.39
N LYS A 243 -5.66 -10.08 -22.31
CA LYS A 243 -4.76 -11.24 -22.37
C LYS A 243 -3.43 -10.93 -21.69
N PRO A 244 -3.02 -11.68 -20.63
CA PRO A 244 -1.68 -11.54 -20.08
C PRO A 244 -0.63 -12.04 -21.09
N ARG A 245 0.56 -11.45 -21.09
CA ARG A 245 1.69 -11.87 -21.95
C ARG A 245 2.27 -13.20 -21.50
N PHE A 246 2.13 -13.52 -20.24
CA PHE A 246 2.49 -14.79 -19.65
C PHE A 246 1.58 -15.06 -18.42
N ILE A 247 1.44 -16.32 -18.07
CA ILE A 247 0.78 -16.78 -16.84
C ILE A 247 1.66 -17.76 -16.05
N GLU A 248 2.71 -18.29 -16.68
CA GLU A 248 3.64 -19.21 -16.04
C GLU A 248 4.53 -18.51 -15.01
N MET A 249 5.01 -19.29 -14.05
CA MET A 249 6.04 -18.86 -13.11
C MET A 249 7.31 -18.40 -13.84
N LYS A 250 7.88 -17.28 -13.43
CA LYS A 250 9.18 -16.80 -13.89
C LYS A 250 10.21 -16.99 -12.80
N GLN A 251 11.40 -17.41 -13.20
CA GLN A 251 12.58 -17.50 -12.32
C GLN A 251 13.73 -16.74 -12.98
N LEU A 252 14.13 -15.65 -12.35
CA LEU A 252 15.09 -14.70 -12.92
C LEU A 252 16.19 -14.37 -11.90
N PRO A 253 17.45 -14.19 -12.35
CA PRO A 253 18.50 -13.62 -11.51
C PRO A 253 18.12 -12.20 -11.07
N GLY A 254 18.47 -11.82 -9.83
CA GLY A 254 18.21 -10.48 -9.30
C GLY A 254 18.83 -9.38 -10.17
N GLU A 255 20.03 -9.60 -10.69
CA GLU A 255 20.72 -8.65 -11.58
C GLU A 255 19.92 -8.33 -12.85
N THR A 256 19.22 -9.32 -13.43
CA THR A 256 18.39 -9.14 -14.62
C THR A 256 17.22 -8.20 -14.37
N LEU A 257 16.74 -8.17 -13.13
CA LEU A 257 15.63 -7.30 -12.71
C LEU A 257 16.11 -5.93 -12.17
N GLY A 258 17.44 -5.76 -12.02
CA GLY A 258 18.02 -4.51 -11.51
C GLY A 258 18.25 -4.47 -9.99
N PHE A 259 18.24 -5.63 -9.30
CA PHE A 259 18.62 -5.70 -7.88
C PHE A 259 20.15 -5.57 -7.71
N THR A 260 20.64 -4.34 -7.68
CA THR A 260 22.08 -4.03 -7.66
C THR A 260 22.79 -4.48 -6.38
N ALA A 261 22.13 -4.41 -5.23
CA ALA A 261 22.68 -4.84 -3.95
C ALA A 261 22.48 -6.34 -3.67
N LEU A 262 21.63 -7.01 -4.44
CA LEU A 262 21.28 -8.44 -4.30
C LEU A 262 21.39 -9.18 -5.65
N PRO A 263 22.49 -9.04 -6.39
CA PRO A 263 22.57 -9.49 -7.78
C PRO A 263 22.47 -11.02 -7.93
N ARG A 264 22.92 -11.76 -6.93
CA ARG A 264 22.94 -13.24 -6.95
C ARG A 264 21.65 -13.88 -6.47
N MET A 265 20.69 -13.08 -6.00
CA MET A 265 19.42 -13.57 -5.51
C MET A 265 18.58 -14.11 -6.67
N THR A 266 18.00 -15.28 -6.50
CA THR A 266 17.03 -15.82 -7.45
C THR A 266 15.66 -15.26 -7.09
N VAL A 267 15.02 -14.56 -8.04
CA VAL A 267 13.65 -14.01 -7.91
C VAL A 267 12.69 -14.94 -8.64
N GLU A 268 11.68 -15.41 -7.93
CA GLU A 268 10.63 -16.30 -8.45
C GLU A 268 9.29 -15.60 -8.34
N THR A 269 8.55 -15.47 -9.45
CA THR A 269 7.14 -15.09 -9.39
C THR A 269 6.28 -16.34 -9.35
N LEU A 270 5.16 -16.31 -8.63
CA LEU A 270 4.19 -17.39 -8.75
C LEU A 270 3.41 -17.27 -10.08
N PRO A 271 2.76 -18.35 -10.54
CA PRO A 271 1.94 -18.29 -11.74
C PRO A 271 0.76 -17.32 -11.55
N LEU A 272 0.24 -16.82 -12.66
CA LEU A 272 -0.96 -15.96 -12.72
C LEU A 272 -2.15 -16.82 -13.18
N ILE A 273 -3.36 -16.41 -12.83
CA ILE A 273 -4.59 -17.09 -13.31
C ILE A 273 -5.08 -16.40 -14.58
N SER A 274 -5.15 -15.07 -14.58
CA SER A 274 -5.68 -14.29 -15.70
C SER A 274 -5.21 -12.83 -15.61
N ALA A 275 -5.71 -11.97 -16.48
CA ALA A 275 -5.41 -10.52 -16.44
C ALA A 275 -5.78 -9.85 -15.11
N PHE A 276 -6.85 -10.32 -14.47
CA PHE A 276 -7.41 -9.72 -13.24
C PHE A 276 -7.31 -10.61 -12.01
N LEU A 277 -6.68 -11.77 -12.13
CA LEU A 277 -6.45 -12.72 -11.05
C LEU A 277 -4.96 -13.05 -11.03
N GLY A 278 -4.26 -12.46 -10.09
CA GLY A 278 -2.81 -12.56 -9.95
C GLY A 278 -2.36 -13.76 -9.15
N SER A 279 -1.12 -13.71 -8.74
CA SER A 279 -0.50 -14.72 -7.89
C SER A 279 -0.72 -14.48 -6.39
N ASP A 280 -1.20 -13.31 -6.00
CA ASP A 280 -1.59 -12.93 -4.65
C ASP A 280 -2.71 -13.82 -4.11
N ILE A 281 -3.82 -13.97 -4.85
CA ILE A 281 -4.92 -14.86 -4.47
C ILE A 281 -4.51 -16.34 -4.48
N ILE A 282 -3.56 -16.75 -5.35
CA ILE A 282 -2.98 -18.10 -5.31
C ILE A 282 -2.21 -18.31 -4.02
N ALA A 283 -1.38 -17.33 -3.63
CA ALA A 283 -0.61 -17.41 -2.40
C ALA A 283 -1.53 -17.45 -1.17
N ALA A 284 -2.62 -16.66 -1.17
CA ALA A 284 -3.63 -16.71 -0.13
C ALA A 284 -4.30 -18.11 -0.04
N ALA A 285 -4.64 -18.70 -1.18
CA ALA A 285 -5.21 -20.04 -1.25
C ALA A 285 -4.24 -21.12 -0.72
N VAL A 286 -2.97 -21.03 -1.07
CA VAL A 286 -1.92 -21.92 -0.54
C VAL A 286 -1.76 -21.72 0.97
N GLY A 287 -1.75 -20.47 1.44
CA GLY A 287 -1.56 -20.16 2.85
C GLY A 287 -2.66 -20.70 3.79
N VAL A 288 -3.86 -20.94 3.25
CA VAL A 288 -4.99 -21.53 4.01
C VAL A 288 -5.30 -22.97 3.63
N ASP A 289 -4.42 -23.63 2.88
CA ASP A 289 -4.67 -25.00 2.36
C ASP A 289 -6.04 -25.12 1.63
N PHE A 290 -6.40 -24.12 0.83
CA PHE A 290 -7.75 -23.98 0.26
C PHE A 290 -8.18 -25.20 -0.58
N GLU A 291 -7.21 -25.89 -1.17
CA GLU A 291 -7.49 -27.14 -1.91
C GLU A 291 -8.08 -28.24 -1.03
N LYS A 292 -7.70 -28.26 0.26
CA LYS A 292 -8.20 -29.23 1.25
C LYS A 292 -9.54 -28.82 1.90
N CYS A 293 -10.01 -27.60 1.62
CA CYS A 293 -11.27 -27.12 2.16
C CYS A 293 -12.47 -27.87 1.55
N GLU A 294 -13.55 -27.93 2.33
CA GLU A 294 -14.81 -28.55 1.89
C GLU A 294 -15.44 -27.79 0.71
N PRO A 295 -16.07 -28.49 -0.24
CA PRO A 295 -16.83 -27.86 -1.30
C PRO A 295 -17.90 -26.90 -0.75
N GLY A 296 -17.96 -25.69 -1.29
CA GLY A 296 -18.79 -24.60 -0.81
C GLY A 296 -18.01 -23.56 0.01
N THR A 297 -16.75 -23.84 0.36
CA THR A 297 -15.87 -22.84 1.00
C THR A 297 -15.55 -21.71 0.03
N VAL A 298 -15.63 -20.47 0.52
CA VAL A 298 -15.28 -19.26 -0.21
C VAL A 298 -14.03 -18.64 0.42
N LEU A 299 -13.04 -18.34 -0.39
CA LEU A 299 -11.91 -17.48 -0.04
C LEU A 299 -12.13 -16.13 -0.70
N ALA A 300 -12.07 -15.05 0.07
CA ALA A 300 -12.15 -13.69 -0.45
C ALA A 300 -10.94 -12.89 0.00
N ASP A 301 -10.20 -12.34 -0.93
CA ASP A 301 -9.21 -11.31 -0.71
C ASP A 301 -9.85 -9.95 -0.93
N VAL A 302 -9.82 -9.10 0.10
CA VAL A 302 -10.61 -7.85 0.14
C VAL A 302 -9.67 -6.67 0.07
N GLY A 303 -9.39 -6.22 -1.14
CA GLY A 303 -8.54 -5.06 -1.45
C GLY A 303 -9.24 -4.06 -2.37
N THR A 304 -8.47 -3.27 -3.11
CA THR A 304 -8.96 -2.37 -4.18
C THR A 304 -9.67 -3.16 -5.27
N ASN A 305 -9.14 -4.32 -5.64
CA ASN A 305 -9.85 -5.39 -6.33
C ASN A 305 -10.19 -6.45 -5.30
N GLY A 306 -11.40 -6.97 -5.35
CA GLY A 306 -11.79 -8.07 -4.51
C GLY A 306 -11.70 -9.37 -5.29
N GLU A 307 -10.77 -10.23 -4.94
CA GLU A 307 -10.65 -11.55 -5.55
C GLU A 307 -11.42 -12.59 -4.74
N VAL A 308 -12.19 -13.41 -5.42
CA VAL A 308 -13.01 -14.44 -4.77
C VAL A 308 -12.73 -15.79 -5.42
N MET A 309 -12.47 -16.80 -4.58
CA MET A 309 -12.42 -18.20 -4.98
C MET A 309 -13.53 -18.99 -4.32
N LEU A 310 -14.11 -19.93 -5.06
CA LEU A 310 -15.10 -20.89 -4.58
C LEU A 310 -14.57 -22.31 -4.77
N LYS A 311 -14.42 -23.06 -3.68
CA LYS A 311 -14.14 -24.50 -3.74
C LYS A 311 -15.39 -25.25 -4.21
N THR A 312 -15.25 -26.00 -5.28
CA THR A 312 -16.30 -26.92 -5.78
C THR A 312 -15.85 -28.37 -5.62
N ARG A 313 -16.71 -29.33 -5.95
CA ARG A 313 -16.32 -30.75 -5.97
C ARG A 313 -15.33 -31.07 -7.10
N ASP A 314 -15.44 -30.31 -8.20
CA ASP A 314 -14.70 -30.57 -9.44
C ASP A 314 -13.46 -29.68 -9.59
N GLY A 315 -13.21 -28.76 -8.63
CA GLY A 315 -12.06 -27.84 -8.67
C GLY A 315 -12.31 -26.52 -7.94
N ILE A 316 -11.62 -25.48 -8.38
CA ILE A 316 -11.73 -24.13 -7.83
C ILE A 316 -12.19 -23.18 -8.94
N LEU A 317 -13.23 -22.41 -8.67
CA LEU A 317 -13.65 -21.29 -9.51
C LEU A 317 -13.14 -19.99 -8.88
N ALA A 318 -12.78 -19.02 -9.71
CA ALA A 318 -12.29 -17.73 -9.24
C ALA A 318 -12.85 -16.57 -10.08
N THR A 319 -13.03 -15.42 -9.46
CA THR A 319 -13.41 -14.15 -10.12
C THR A 319 -12.79 -12.97 -9.42
N SER A 320 -12.63 -11.86 -10.15
CA SER A 320 -12.24 -10.57 -9.60
C SER A 320 -13.42 -9.61 -9.61
N CYS A 321 -13.55 -8.80 -8.56
CA CYS A 321 -14.63 -7.86 -8.33
C CYS A 321 -14.07 -6.45 -8.15
N ALA A 322 -14.65 -5.46 -8.78
CA ALA A 322 -14.27 -4.06 -8.60
C ALA A 322 -14.84 -3.49 -7.28
N THR A 323 -14.16 -3.76 -6.16
CA THR A 323 -14.57 -3.32 -4.80
C THR A 323 -14.27 -1.86 -4.55
N GLY A 324 -13.28 -1.29 -5.24
CA GLY A 324 -12.81 0.07 -5.01
C GLY A 324 -11.92 0.19 -3.75
N PRO A 325 -11.27 1.34 -3.54
CA PRO A 325 -10.21 1.50 -2.52
C PRO A 325 -10.74 1.76 -1.10
N ALA A 326 -12.04 1.59 -0.82
CA ALA A 326 -12.63 1.87 0.48
C ALA A 326 -12.01 1.03 1.61
N PHE A 327 -11.71 -0.24 1.34
CA PHE A 327 -11.10 -1.14 2.32
C PHE A 327 -9.61 -0.85 2.58
N GLU A 328 -8.98 -0.03 1.75
CA GLU A 328 -7.62 0.46 1.97
C GLU A 328 -7.58 1.84 2.64
N GLY A 329 -8.75 2.41 2.94
CA GLY A 329 -8.89 3.72 3.56
C GLY A 329 -8.70 4.90 2.59
N ALA A 330 -8.44 4.66 1.30
CA ALA A 330 -8.04 5.71 0.38
C ALA A 330 -9.18 6.66 -0.07
N SER A 331 -10.43 6.21 -0.06
CA SER A 331 -11.60 7.00 -0.49
C SER A 331 -12.50 7.46 0.66
N LEU A 332 -12.11 7.20 1.90
CA LEU A 332 -12.88 7.54 3.09
C LEU A 332 -12.59 8.97 3.57
N SER A 333 -13.58 9.61 4.20
CA SER A 333 -13.49 10.99 4.70
C SER A 333 -12.35 11.20 5.70
N CYS A 334 -12.20 10.26 6.64
CA CYS A 334 -11.10 10.22 7.62
C CYS A 334 -10.21 9.00 7.41
N GLY A 335 -10.12 8.51 6.17
CA GLY A 335 -9.39 7.29 5.84
C GLY A 335 -7.88 7.45 5.93
N MET A 336 -7.22 6.40 6.38
CA MET A 336 -5.76 6.30 6.40
C MET A 336 -5.33 4.84 6.28
N HIS A 337 -4.07 4.65 5.91
CA HIS A 337 -3.48 3.30 5.91
C HIS A 337 -3.43 2.72 7.33
N ALA A 338 -3.32 1.40 7.42
CA ALA A 338 -3.21 0.66 8.69
C ALA A 338 -1.84 0.88 9.35
N ILE A 339 -1.60 2.10 9.85
CA ILE A 339 -0.36 2.57 10.49
C ILE A 339 -0.64 3.02 11.93
N ALA A 340 0.40 3.32 12.68
CA ALA A 340 0.26 3.80 14.07
C ALA A 340 -0.69 5.02 14.15
N GLY A 341 -1.68 4.94 15.03
CA GLY A 341 -2.74 5.93 15.19
C GLY A 341 -3.99 5.70 14.34
N ALA A 342 -3.99 4.71 13.43
CA ALA A 342 -5.20 4.33 12.71
C ALA A 342 -6.16 3.56 13.63
N ILE A 343 -7.45 3.87 13.58
CA ILE A 343 -8.51 3.07 14.19
C ILE A 343 -8.67 1.79 13.35
N ASP A 344 -8.43 0.63 13.95
CA ASP A 344 -8.51 -0.69 13.32
C ASP A 344 -9.73 -1.50 13.75
N ALA A 345 -10.33 -1.17 14.88
CA ALA A 345 -11.59 -1.75 15.34
C ALA A 345 -12.41 -0.74 16.13
N VAL A 346 -13.73 -0.88 16.03
CA VAL A 346 -14.72 -0.03 16.73
C VAL A 346 -15.68 -0.93 17.49
N LYS A 347 -16.01 -0.55 18.71
CA LYS A 347 -17.03 -1.19 19.53
C LYS A 347 -17.98 -0.13 20.07
N LEU A 348 -19.27 -0.30 19.81
CA LEU A 348 -20.32 0.56 20.33
C LEU A 348 -20.89 -0.03 21.62
N GLU A 349 -21.05 0.81 22.63
CA GLU A 349 -21.78 0.46 23.84
C GLU A 349 -23.09 1.27 23.89
N ALA A 350 -24.17 0.62 24.31
CA ALA A 350 -25.48 1.26 24.39
C ALA A 350 -25.44 2.52 25.26
N GLY A 351 -25.90 3.66 24.71
CA GLY A 351 -25.92 4.95 25.41
C GLY A 351 -24.56 5.66 25.51
N SER A 352 -23.49 5.10 24.97
CA SER A 352 -22.19 5.78 24.92
C SER A 352 -22.18 6.91 23.89
N ARG A 353 -21.62 8.06 24.27
CA ARG A 353 -21.42 9.20 23.37
C ARG A 353 -20.31 8.97 22.37
N GLN A 354 -19.31 8.18 22.74
CA GLN A 354 -18.16 7.84 21.89
C GLN A 354 -17.96 6.34 21.84
N PRO A 355 -17.75 5.78 20.64
CA PRO A 355 -17.35 4.38 20.49
C PRO A 355 -15.99 4.11 21.12
N ALA A 356 -15.81 2.92 21.66
CA ALA A 356 -14.49 2.44 22.05
C ALA A 356 -13.73 2.04 20.79
N CYS A 357 -12.57 2.68 20.56
CA CYS A 357 -11.73 2.46 19.39
C CYS A 357 -10.42 1.78 19.77
N SER A 358 -10.06 0.72 19.06
CA SER A 358 -8.72 0.14 19.04
C SER A 358 -7.85 0.91 18.05
N LEU A 359 -6.56 1.06 18.39
CA LEU A 359 -5.59 1.80 17.57
C LEU A 359 -4.38 0.93 17.26
N ILE A 360 -3.96 0.93 16.01
CA ILE A 360 -2.69 0.30 15.60
C ILE A 360 -1.52 0.99 16.31
N GLY A 361 -0.54 0.19 16.76
CA GLY A 361 0.70 0.68 17.37
C GLY A 361 0.56 1.22 18.80
N ARG A 362 -0.61 1.06 19.44
CA ARG A 362 -0.81 1.48 20.83
C ARG A 362 -0.01 0.60 21.80
N LYS A 363 1.21 1.03 22.14
CA LYS A 363 1.94 0.46 23.27
C LYS A 363 1.26 0.88 24.57
N LYS A 364 1.23 0.01 25.61
CA LYS A 364 0.57 0.29 26.91
C LYS A 364 1.04 1.58 27.60
N SER A 365 2.16 2.16 27.21
CA SER A 365 2.78 3.35 27.78
C SER A 365 2.67 4.62 26.92
N ALA A 366 2.22 4.55 25.65
CA ALA A 366 2.18 5.70 24.77
C ALA A 366 0.74 6.26 24.63
N ARG A 367 0.59 7.58 24.77
CA ARG A 367 -0.66 8.30 24.46
C ARG A 367 -0.85 8.42 22.92
N THR A 368 -0.95 7.28 22.23
CA THR A 368 -1.30 7.29 20.80
C THR A 368 -2.74 7.79 20.68
N ARG A 369 -2.93 8.86 19.90
CA ARG A 369 -4.25 9.44 19.61
C ARG A 369 -4.73 8.95 18.25
N PRO A 370 -6.04 8.79 18.04
CA PRO A 370 -6.59 8.46 16.71
C PRO A 370 -6.28 9.57 15.70
N ALA A 371 -5.74 9.16 14.54
CA ALA A 371 -5.41 10.07 13.44
C ALA A 371 -6.34 9.88 12.23
N GLY A 372 -7.06 8.75 12.17
CA GLY A 372 -7.99 8.38 11.12
C GLY A 372 -8.47 6.95 11.30
N ILE A 373 -9.08 6.37 10.26
CA ILE A 373 -9.64 5.02 10.26
C ILE A 373 -9.06 4.22 9.10
N CYS A 374 -8.61 2.98 9.34
CA CYS A 374 -8.16 2.09 8.28
C CYS A 374 -9.29 1.17 7.78
N GLY A 375 -8.99 0.32 6.79
CA GLY A 375 -9.97 -0.57 6.17
C GLY A 375 -10.69 -1.49 7.13
N SER A 376 -9.97 -2.16 8.05
CA SER A 376 -10.60 -3.00 9.07
C SER A 376 -11.45 -2.19 10.05
N GLY A 377 -10.99 -0.99 10.38
CA GLY A 377 -11.71 -0.06 11.26
C GLY A 377 -13.05 0.38 10.68
N ILE A 378 -13.10 0.75 9.39
CA ILE A 378 -14.35 1.17 8.77
C ILE A 378 -15.35 0.01 8.65
N VAL A 379 -14.89 -1.20 8.32
CA VAL A 379 -15.75 -2.39 8.31
C VAL A 379 -16.33 -2.65 9.70
N SER A 380 -15.49 -2.57 10.75
CA SER A 380 -15.92 -2.70 12.13
C SER A 380 -16.92 -1.61 12.53
N ALA A 381 -16.66 -0.34 12.18
CA ALA A 381 -17.55 0.78 12.49
C ALA A 381 -18.92 0.63 11.84
N VAL A 382 -18.97 0.23 10.55
CA VAL A 382 -20.24 -0.01 9.82
C VAL A 382 -21.00 -1.20 10.42
N ALA A 383 -20.30 -2.27 10.77
CA ALA A 383 -20.90 -3.45 11.41
C ALA A 383 -21.53 -3.09 12.76
N GLU A 384 -20.81 -2.34 13.59
CA GLU A 384 -21.33 -1.87 14.88
C GLU A 384 -22.50 -0.90 14.71
N ALA A 385 -22.41 0.04 13.79
CA ALA A 385 -23.51 0.96 13.48
C ALA A 385 -24.79 0.20 13.06
N TYR A 386 -24.65 -0.85 12.26
CA TYR A 386 -25.76 -1.70 11.87
C TYR A 386 -26.33 -2.50 13.06
N ARG A 387 -25.51 -3.14 13.87
CA ARG A 387 -25.92 -3.92 15.05
C ARG A 387 -26.67 -3.09 16.07
N HIS A 388 -26.30 -1.81 16.22
CA HIS A 388 -26.88 -0.90 17.20
C HIS A 388 -27.99 0.00 16.60
N ASN A 389 -28.53 -0.36 15.44
CA ASN A 389 -29.62 0.37 14.74
C ASN A 389 -29.30 1.85 14.44
N LEU A 390 -28.01 2.20 14.28
CA LEU A 390 -27.61 3.52 13.83
C LEU A 390 -27.74 3.68 12.31
N LEU A 391 -27.98 2.58 11.59
CA LEU A 391 -28.23 2.55 10.15
C LEU A 391 -29.62 1.97 9.87
N ASN A 392 -30.31 2.59 8.94
CA ASN A 392 -31.53 2.07 8.33
C ASN A 392 -31.20 0.92 7.36
N SER A 393 -32.21 0.18 6.90
CA SER A 393 -32.04 -0.95 5.96
C SER A 393 -31.43 -0.52 4.62
N ASP A 394 -31.59 0.73 4.20
CA ASP A 394 -30.99 1.30 2.99
C ASP A 394 -29.55 1.80 3.22
N GLY A 395 -29.05 1.73 4.47
CA GLY A 395 -27.73 2.21 4.87
C GLY A 395 -27.64 3.72 5.14
N SER A 396 -28.75 4.44 5.16
CA SER A 396 -28.77 5.81 5.68
C SER A 396 -28.61 5.81 7.21
N PHE A 397 -28.06 6.88 7.78
CA PHE A 397 -28.03 7.00 9.23
C PHE A 397 -29.44 7.15 9.81
N ASN A 398 -29.74 6.39 10.85
CA ASN A 398 -31.00 6.47 11.60
C ASN A 398 -30.91 7.62 12.61
N THR A 399 -31.28 8.82 12.20
CA THR A 399 -31.23 10.01 13.07
C THR A 399 -32.30 10.00 14.17
N THR A 400 -33.25 9.06 14.10
CA THR A 400 -34.33 8.92 15.11
C THR A 400 -33.97 7.96 16.23
N CYS A 401 -32.82 7.25 16.13
CA CYS A 401 -32.41 6.28 17.16
C CYS A 401 -31.98 6.93 18.49
N GLY A 402 -31.81 8.25 18.53
CA GLY A 402 -31.42 8.99 19.74
C GLY A 402 -29.99 8.70 20.23
N SER A 403 -29.15 8.04 19.41
CA SER A 403 -27.79 7.74 19.80
C SER A 403 -26.93 9.01 19.87
N PRO A 404 -26.24 9.27 20.98
CA PRO A 404 -25.37 10.44 21.12
C PRO A 404 -24.08 10.35 20.28
N ALA A 405 -23.77 9.16 19.74
CA ALA A 405 -22.63 8.94 18.82
C ALA A 405 -22.92 9.47 17.40
N LEU A 406 -24.19 9.62 17.02
CA LEU A 406 -24.59 10.27 15.78
C LEU A 406 -24.73 11.77 16.02
N GLN A 407 -23.94 12.55 15.32
CA GLN A 407 -23.97 14.01 15.43
C GLN A 407 -24.23 14.63 14.05
N PRO A 408 -24.98 15.76 14.00
CA PRO A 408 -25.10 16.51 12.76
C PRO A 408 -23.71 17.02 12.34
N SER A 409 -23.43 17.03 11.03
CA SER A 409 -22.31 17.76 10.49
C SER A 409 -22.70 19.22 10.21
N ASP A 410 -21.74 20.13 10.16
CA ASP A 410 -21.99 21.54 9.86
C ASP A 410 -22.62 21.67 8.45
N GLY A 411 -23.96 21.82 8.43
CA GLY A 411 -24.75 21.97 7.20
C GLY A 411 -24.91 20.71 6.35
N GLY A 412 -24.52 19.52 6.85
CA GLY A 412 -24.57 18.25 6.14
C GLY A 412 -25.33 17.13 6.88
N PRO A 413 -25.38 15.93 6.29
CA PRO A 413 -26.02 14.77 6.91
C PRO A 413 -25.28 14.35 8.20
N ALA A 414 -26.00 13.61 9.07
CA ALA A 414 -25.41 13.05 10.29
C ALA A 414 -24.17 12.20 10.00
N GLN A 415 -23.29 12.13 10.98
CA GLN A 415 -22.07 11.32 10.93
C GLN A 415 -21.84 10.61 12.28
N LEU A 416 -21.18 9.45 12.23
CA LEU A 416 -20.79 8.70 13.41
C LEU A 416 -19.42 9.18 13.90
N ILE A 417 -19.39 9.85 15.06
CA ILE A 417 -18.15 10.37 15.64
C ILE A 417 -17.43 9.22 16.37
N LEU A 418 -16.20 8.95 15.94
CA LEU A 418 -15.30 7.96 16.55
C LEU A 418 -14.34 8.59 17.56
N ALA A 419 -13.89 9.80 17.30
CA ALA A 419 -13.09 10.61 18.21
C ALA A 419 -13.33 12.09 17.97
N ASP A 420 -13.50 12.85 19.05
CA ASP A 420 -13.64 14.31 18.98
C ASP A 420 -12.33 14.97 18.55
N ALA A 421 -12.41 16.20 18.07
CA ALA A 421 -11.25 16.98 17.64
C ALA A 421 -10.16 17.09 18.73
N ALA A 422 -10.57 17.26 19.99
CA ALA A 422 -9.64 17.35 21.12
C ALA A 422 -8.92 16.01 21.43
N ALA A 423 -9.55 14.87 21.13
CA ALA A 423 -8.98 13.54 21.33
C ALA A 423 -8.15 13.07 20.12
N SER A 424 -8.37 13.66 18.96
CA SER A 424 -7.68 13.32 17.72
C SER A 424 -6.23 13.83 17.70
N ALA A 425 -5.37 13.14 16.93
CA ALA A 425 -4.00 13.56 16.68
C ALA A 425 -3.92 14.71 15.66
N THR A 426 -4.96 14.89 14.83
CA THR A 426 -5.00 15.89 13.77
C THR A 426 -5.66 17.20 14.20
N GLY A 427 -6.28 17.24 15.38
CA GLY A 427 -7.09 18.37 15.81
C GLY A 427 -8.44 18.48 15.12
N GLN A 428 -8.81 17.51 14.28
CA GLN A 428 -10.12 17.36 13.63
C GLN A 428 -10.80 16.10 14.13
N ALA A 429 -12.14 16.09 14.18
CA ALA A 429 -12.87 14.89 14.56
C ALA A 429 -12.62 13.73 13.58
N VAL A 430 -12.44 12.51 14.08
CA VAL A 430 -12.45 11.32 13.26
C VAL A 430 -13.87 10.78 13.23
N ALA A 431 -14.47 10.79 12.06
CA ALA A 431 -15.88 10.44 11.87
C ALA A 431 -16.09 9.54 10.65
N VAL A 432 -17.17 8.79 10.65
CA VAL A 432 -17.69 8.04 9.50
C VAL A 432 -18.86 8.82 8.92
N SER A 433 -18.74 9.20 7.67
CA SER A 433 -19.76 9.94 6.93
C SER A 433 -20.73 9.01 6.20
N GLN A 434 -21.85 9.54 5.73
CA GLN A 434 -22.79 8.80 4.88
C GLN A 434 -22.13 8.35 3.56
N LYS A 435 -21.19 9.13 3.03
CA LYS A 435 -20.40 8.76 1.84
C LYS A 435 -19.54 7.52 2.10
N ASP A 436 -18.94 7.42 3.28
CA ASP A 436 -18.12 6.25 3.66
C ASP A 436 -18.99 4.99 3.76
N ILE A 437 -20.20 5.09 4.33
CA ILE A 437 -21.16 3.98 4.35
C ILE A 437 -21.50 3.53 2.91
N ARG A 438 -21.74 4.45 1.98
CA ARG A 438 -22.02 4.12 0.57
C ARG A 438 -20.86 3.43 -0.10
N ALA A 439 -19.62 3.84 0.18
CA ALA A 439 -18.42 3.18 -0.36
C ALA A 439 -18.32 1.71 0.11
N ILE A 440 -18.62 1.45 1.40
CA ILE A 440 -18.64 0.08 1.93
C ILE A 440 -19.80 -0.75 1.35
N GLN A 441 -20.98 -0.14 1.14
CA GLN A 441 -22.10 -0.85 0.49
C GLN A 441 -21.78 -1.26 -0.95
N LEU A 442 -21.12 -0.39 -1.72
CA LEU A 442 -20.69 -0.70 -3.09
C LEU A 442 -19.67 -1.84 -3.11
N ALA A 443 -18.66 -1.79 -2.26
CA ALA A 443 -17.64 -2.84 -2.15
C ALA A 443 -18.26 -4.19 -1.75
N LYS A 444 -19.14 -4.20 -0.75
CA LYS A 444 -19.89 -5.38 -0.33
C LYS A 444 -20.77 -5.93 -1.47
N GLY A 445 -21.44 -5.04 -2.22
CA GLY A 445 -22.26 -5.40 -3.37
C GLY A 445 -21.46 -6.07 -4.47
N ALA A 446 -20.27 -5.57 -4.78
CA ALA A 446 -19.37 -6.14 -5.77
C ALA A 446 -18.91 -7.55 -5.37
N LEU A 447 -18.47 -7.76 -4.12
CA LEU A 447 -18.09 -9.07 -3.60
C LEU A 447 -19.27 -10.06 -3.65
N LYS A 448 -20.47 -9.61 -3.24
CA LYS A 448 -21.69 -10.43 -3.28
C LYS A 448 -22.02 -10.87 -4.69
N ALA A 449 -21.94 -9.95 -5.66
CA ALA A 449 -22.18 -10.27 -7.06
C ALA A 449 -21.18 -11.32 -7.58
N GLY A 450 -19.90 -11.18 -7.25
CA GLY A 450 -18.87 -12.17 -7.61
C GLY A 450 -19.15 -13.56 -7.03
N ILE A 451 -19.51 -13.62 -5.74
CA ILE A 451 -19.86 -14.90 -5.08
C ILE A 451 -21.08 -15.52 -5.76
N ASP A 452 -22.13 -14.74 -6.04
CA ASP A 452 -23.35 -15.25 -6.69
C ASP A 452 -23.07 -15.80 -8.10
N MET A 453 -22.20 -15.11 -8.86
CA MET A 453 -21.77 -15.59 -10.18
C MET A 453 -21.02 -16.92 -10.08
N LEU A 454 -20.10 -17.07 -9.13
CA LEU A 454 -19.38 -18.34 -8.93
C LEU A 454 -20.33 -19.48 -8.53
N LEU A 455 -21.27 -19.19 -7.63
CA LEU A 455 -22.29 -20.15 -7.21
C LEU A 455 -23.22 -20.57 -8.37
N ALA A 456 -23.61 -19.63 -9.22
CA ALA A 456 -24.40 -19.92 -10.42
C ALA A 456 -23.61 -20.80 -11.39
N THR A 457 -22.35 -20.45 -11.68
CA THR A 457 -21.45 -21.24 -12.54
C THR A 457 -21.27 -22.67 -12.00
N ALA A 458 -21.04 -22.83 -10.69
CA ALA A 458 -20.89 -24.14 -10.07
C ALA A 458 -22.17 -25.03 -10.19
N ARG A 459 -23.35 -24.41 -10.20
CA ARG A 459 -24.61 -25.12 -10.40
C ARG A 459 -24.80 -25.61 -11.85
N HIS A 460 -24.36 -24.80 -12.82
CA HIS A 460 -24.47 -25.15 -14.23
C HIS A 460 -23.45 -26.20 -14.69
N GLN A 461 -22.32 -26.32 -13.99
CA GLN A 461 -21.29 -27.34 -14.27
C GLN A 461 -21.65 -28.71 -13.74
N ARG A 462 -22.75 -28.88 -12.97
CA ARG A 462 -23.23 -30.19 -12.57
C ARG A 462 -23.83 -30.89 -13.80
N PRO A 463 -23.37 -32.10 -14.18
CA PRO A 463 -24.07 -32.89 -15.18
C PRO A 463 -25.51 -33.13 -14.70
N ARG A 464 -26.47 -32.96 -15.62
CA ARG A 464 -27.89 -33.31 -15.39
C ARG A 464 -28.05 -34.80 -15.15
#